data_f62a01d314bbce555f2e7afd00632bae
#
_entry.id   f62a01d314bbce555f2e7afd00632bae
#
_cell.length_a   1.000
_cell.length_b   1.000
_cell.length_c   1.000
_cell.angle_alpha   90.00
_cell.angle_beta   90.00
_cell.angle_gamma   90.00
#
_symmetry.space_group_name_H-M   'P 1'
#
loop_
_entity.id
_entity.type
_entity.pdbx_description
1 polymer ?
#
loop_
_entity_poly.entity_id
_entity_poly.type
_entity_poly.pdbx_seq_one_letter_code
_entity_poly.pdbx_strand_id
1 'polypeptide(L)'
;MAKNAEPQKFVEPEKWKEISEEYWISNRKNETDKVKDIVEGIIEQVKTQGDKALIELTEKFDKVKLKHLQVTRDEIDAAYEKLDQEVIDELENAAYNISRFHRMQLPPDMWTTEVEPGITLGIKSTPLNRVGCYIPGGLAAYPSSALMTVVAAKTAGVDEVICCTPAPVQPAVLAALDIAGCDEIYTVGGSQAIAAMALGTESIEKVQMIVGPGNMFVTEAKILLQKEVLIDFPAG
;
A
#
# COMPACT_ATOMS: atom_id res chain seq x y z
N MET A 1 -32.79 13.26 -15.72
CA MET A 1 -32.35 14.31 -16.68
C MET A 1 -30.84 14.53 -16.42
N ALA A 2 -29.98 13.92 -17.21
CA ALA A 2 -28.53 14.08 -17.11
C ALA A 2 -28.17 15.49 -17.57
N LYS A 3 -27.57 16.29 -16.68
CA LYS A 3 -26.99 17.58 -17.03
C LYS A 3 -25.75 17.32 -17.90
N ASN A 4 -25.75 17.87 -19.10
CA ASN A 4 -24.64 17.89 -20.04
C ASN A 4 -23.39 18.43 -19.34
N ALA A 5 -22.41 17.54 -19.12
CA ALA A 5 -21.06 17.96 -18.81
C ALA A 5 -20.48 18.59 -20.08
N GLU A 6 -20.07 19.85 -20.02
CA GLU A 6 -19.33 20.47 -21.11
C GLU A 6 -18.04 19.67 -21.38
N PRO A 7 -17.71 19.41 -22.66
CA PRO A 7 -16.46 18.71 -22.96
C PRO A 7 -15.27 19.55 -22.47
N GLN A 8 -14.34 18.91 -21.74
CA GLN A 8 -13.08 19.54 -21.35
C GLN A 8 -12.42 20.13 -22.60
N LYS A 9 -12.20 21.45 -22.58
CA LYS A 9 -11.45 22.12 -23.67
C LYS A 9 -10.02 21.58 -23.70
N PHE A 10 -9.70 20.85 -24.74
CA PHE A 10 -8.31 20.50 -25.04
C PHE A 10 -7.50 21.80 -25.17
N VAL A 11 -6.41 21.89 -24.41
CA VAL A 11 -5.46 23.00 -24.54
C VAL A 11 -4.74 22.84 -25.89
N GLU A 12 -4.83 23.85 -26.74
CA GLU A 12 -4.22 23.80 -28.06
C GLU A 12 -2.70 23.59 -27.99
N PRO A 13 -2.12 22.74 -28.87
CA PRO A 13 -0.69 22.39 -28.84
C PRO A 13 0.27 23.59 -28.91
N GLU A 14 -0.15 24.71 -29.48
CA GLU A 14 0.64 25.94 -29.59
C GLU A 14 0.99 26.59 -28.24
N LYS A 15 0.37 26.16 -27.13
CA LYS A 15 0.66 26.64 -25.78
C LYS A 15 1.62 25.73 -25.00
N TRP A 16 2.04 24.63 -25.56
CA TRP A 16 3.01 23.74 -24.91
C TRP A 16 4.40 24.35 -25.07
N LYS A 17 5.03 24.73 -23.94
CA LYS A 17 6.43 25.13 -23.96
C LYS A 17 7.29 23.91 -24.31
N GLU A 18 8.10 24.05 -25.32
CA GLU A 18 9.18 23.11 -25.58
C GLU A 18 10.13 23.14 -24.37
N ILE A 19 10.12 22.09 -23.58
CA ILE A 19 10.98 21.96 -22.41
C ILE A 19 12.17 21.13 -22.86
N SER A 20 13.38 21.68 -22.76
CA SER A 20 14.60 20.98 -23.13
C SER A 20 14.81 19.73 -22.26
N GLU A 21 15.42 18.70 -22.82
CA GLU A 21 15.79 17.48 -22.09
C GLU A 21 16.67 17.79 -20.87
N GLU A 22 17.59 18.74 -20.98
CA GLU A 22 18.45 19.21 -19.90
C GLU A 22 17.65 19.84 -18.74
N TYR A 23 16.60 20.60 -19.03
CA TYR A 23 15.71 21.18 -18.02
C TYR A 23 14.95 20.07 -17.28
N TRP A 24 14.44 19.07 -18.01
CA TRP A 24 13.76 17.92 -17.43
C TRP A 24 14.68 17.12 -16.50
N ILE A 25 15.90 16.83 -16.95
CA ILE A 25 16.88 16.04 -16.18
C ILE A 25 17.33 16.82 -14.93
N SER A 26 17.59 18.12 -15.04
CA SER A 26 18.03 18.93 -13.91
C SER A 26 16.95 19.11 -12.85
N ASN A 27 15.71 19.33 -13.25
CA ASN A 27 14.60 19.48 -12.30
C ASN A 27 14.22 18.18 -11.61
N ARG A 28 14.25 17.04 -12.30
CA ARG A 28 14.03 15.72 -11.67
C ARG A 28 15.05 15.43 -10.57
N LYS A 29 16.33 15.70 -10.82
CA LYS A 29 17.38 15.44 -9.82
C LYS A 29 17.23 16.31 -8.56
N ASN A 30 16.89 17.60 -8.72
CA ASN A 30 16.78 18.51 -7.59
C ASN A 30 15.58 18.22 -6.67
N GLU A 31 14.47 17.70 -7.19
CA GLU A 31 13.32 17.32 -6.38
C GLU A 31 13.55 15.97 -5.67
N THR A 32 14.15 15.01 -6.34
CA THR A 32 14.45 13.69 -5.79
C THR A 32 15.41 13.76 -4.61
N ASP A 33 16.48 14.57 -4.71
CA ASP A 33 17.47 14.70 -3.62
C ASP A 33 16.84 15.29 -2.35
N LYS A 34 15.98 16.33 -2.48
CA LYS A 34 15.27 16.92 -1.32
C LYS A 34 14.30 15.96 -0.65
N VAL A 35 13.59 15.14 -1.44
CA VAL A 35 12.69 14.13 -0.90
C VAL A 35 13.46 13.06 -0.14
N LYS A 36 14.59 12.64 -0.67
CA LYS A 36 15.47 11.65 -0.05
C LYS A 36 15.92 12.05 1.36
N ASP A 37 16.47 13.26 1.53
CA ASP A 37 16.95 13.74 2.82
C ASP A 37 15.81 13.79 3.87
N ILE A 38 14.60 14.19 3.46
CA ILE A 38 13.42 14.20 4.33
C ILE A 38 13.04 12.79 4.75
N VAL A 39 13.01 11.86 3.80
CA VAL A 39 12.63 10.46 4.04
C VAL A 39 13.65 9.75 4.91
N GLU A 40 14.95 9.95 4.68
CA GLU A 40 16.02 9.43 5.53
C GLU A 40 15.87 9.89 6.98
N GLY A 41 15.54 11.18 7.19
CA GLY A 41 15.27 11.72 8.52
C GLY A 41 14.05 11.06 9.20
N ILE A 42 12.98 10.78 8.44
CA ILE A 42 11.79 10.09 8.95
C ILE A 42 12.11 8.63 9.29
N ILE A 43 12.83 7.93 8.43
CA ILE A 43 13.25 6.54 8.67
C ILE A 43 14.08 6.45 9.95
N GLU A 44 15.05 7.35 10.14
CA GLU A 44 15.89 7.36 11.35
C GLU A 44 15.08 7.70 12.61
N GLN A 45 14.09 8.60 12.52
CA GLN A 45 13.19 8.90 13.62
C GLN A 45 12.35 7.67 14.00
N VAL A 46 11.76 6.95 13.04
CA VAL A 46 11.01 5.72 13.31
C VAL A 46 11.90 4.64 13.90
N LYS A 47 13.10 4.44 13.35
CA LYS A 47 14.06 3.45 13.84
C LYS A 47 14.49 3.68 15.29
N THR A 48 14.60 4.93 15.72
CA THR A 48 15.08 5.29 17.06
C THR A 48 13.99 5.46 18.10
N GLN A 49 12.77 5.81 17.68
CA GLN A 49 11.66 6.18 18.58
C GLN A 49 10.42 5.30 18.45
N GLY A 50 10.38 4.38 17.48
CA GLY A 50 9.29 3.41 17.31
C GLY A 50 7.91 4.06 17.20
N ASP A 51 6.94 3.53 17.93
CA ASP A 51 5.54 3.99 17.94
C ASP A 51 5.39 5.47 18.28
N LYS A 52 6.26 6.00 19.13
CA LYS A 52 6.24 7.41 19.48
C LYS A 52 6.44 8.29 18.25
N ALA A 53 7.40 7.93 17.40
CA ALA A 53 7.62 8.64 16.14
C ALA A 53 6.38 8.56 15.22
N LEU A 54 5.73 7.40 15.14
CA LEU A 54 4.55 7.21 14.31
C LEU A 54 3.40 8.14 14.74
N ILE A 55 3.15 8.24 16.04
CA ILE A 55 2.10 9.11 16.61
C ILE A 55 2.42 10.60 16.33
N GLU A 56 3.66 11.03 16.60
CA GLU A 56 4.09 12.41 16.38
C GLU A 56 4.05 12.79 14.88
N LEU A 57 4.49 11.92 14.00
CA LEU A 57 4.48 12.15 12.56
C LEU A 57 3.05 12.17 12.00
N THR A 58 2.16 11.29 12.49
CA THR A 58 0.74 11.30 12.10
C THR A 58 0.07 12.61 12.56
N GLU A 59 0.31 13.06 13.80
CA GLU A 59 -0.21 14.37 14.26
C GLU A 59 0.34 15.52 13.39
N LYS A 60 1.62 15.46 13.02
CA LYS A 60 2.28 16.49 12.20
C LYS A 60 1.74 16.55 10.77
N PHE A 61 1.57 15.40 10.09
CA PHE A 61 1.24 15.34 8.68
C PHE A 61 -0.27 15.22 8.43
N ASP A 62 -0.95 14.34 9.14
CA ASP A 62 -2.38 14.06 8.96
C ASP A 62 -3.27 14.96 9.84
N LYS A 63 -2.67 15.70 10.79
CA LYS A 63 -3.38 16.58 11.76
C LYS A 63 -4.36 15.83 12.66
N VAL A 64 -4.12 14.55 12.88
CA VAL A 64 -4.93 13.66 13.72
C VAL A 64 -4.09 13.20 14.90
N LYS A 65 -4.60 13.39 16.11
CA LYS A 65 -3.97 12.89 17.32
C LYS A 65 -4.50 11.51 17.65
N LEU A 66 -3.65 10.51 17.44
CA LEU A 66 -3.99 9.11 17.71
C LEU A 66 -3.82 8.76 19.17
N LYS A 67 -4.69 7.90 19.66
CA LYS A 67 -4.57 7.25 20.98
C LYS A 67 -3.88 5.89 20.87
N HIS A 68 -4.08 5.20 19.77
CA HIS A 68 -3.52 3.92 19.39
C HIS A 68 -3.30 3.91 17.89
N LEU A 69 -2.37 3.09 17.43
CA LEU A 69 -2.03 2.97 16.00
C LEU A 69 -2.93 1.95 15.28
N GLN A 70 -3.26 0.85 15.96
CA GLN A 70 -4.06 -0.23 15.40
C GLN A 70 -5.54 0.10 15.45
N VAL A 71 -6.23 -0.13 14.35
CA VAL A 71 -7.68 -0.01 14.24
C VAL A 71 -8.34 -1.15 14.99
N THR A 72 -9.32 -0.82 15.82
CA THR A 72 -10.07 -1.79 16.60
C THR A 72 -11.25 -2.38 15.82
N ARG A 73 -11.76 -3.53 16.28
CA ARG A 73 -12.98 -4.11 15.69
C ARG A 73 -14.17 -3.17 15.77
N ASP A 74 -14.33 -2.46 16.89
CA ASP A 74 -15.42 -1.49 17.07
C ASP A 74 -15.37 -0.36 16.05
N GLU A 75 -14.16 0.09 15.66
CA GLU A 75 -13.98 1.12 14.62
C GLU A 75 -14.34 0.58 13.23
N ILE A 76 -14.05 -0.68 12.95
CA ILE A 76 -14.47 -1.35 11.71
C ILE A 76 -15.98 -1.48 11.67
N ASP A 77 -16.61 -1.96 12.76
CA ASP A 77 -18.06 -2.11 12.85
C ASP A 77 -18.78 -0.75 12.69
N ALA A 78 -18.26 0.29 13.33
CA ALA A 78 -18.76 1.66 13.16
C ALA A 78 -18.54 2.23 11.72
N ALA A 79 -17.61 1.68 10.96
CA ALA A 79 -17.44 2.03 9.55
C ALA A 79 -18.52 1.40 8.68
N TYR A 80 -18.90 0.15 8.93
CA TYR A 80 -20.01 -0.50 8.24
C TYR A 80 -21.33 0.21 8.45
N GLU A 81 -21.61 0.71 9.67
CA GLU A 81 -22.83 1.49 9.97
C GLU A 81 -22.96 2.78 9.14
N LYS A 82 -21.88 3.29 8.57
CA LYS A 82 -21.84 4.51 7.76
C LYS A 82 -21.95 4.26 6.26
N LEU A 83 -22.06 3.00 5.85
CA LEU A 83 -22.10 2.61 4.44
C LEU A 83 -23.49 2.08 4.07
N ASP A 84 -23.92 2.41 2.86
CA ASP A 84 -25.10 1.78 2.28
C ASP A 84 -24.80 0.32 1.93
N GLN A 85 -25.79 -0.57 2.09
CA GLN A 85 -25.64 -2.00 1.81
C GLN A 85 -25.17 -2.26 0.38
N GLU A 86 -25.64 -1.46 -0.59
CA GLU A 86 -25.21 -1.56 -1.99
C GLU A 86 -23.70 -1.37 -2.15
N VAL A 87 -23.07 -0.47 -1.37
CA VAL A 87 -21.62 -0.26 -1.40
C VAL A 87 -20.88 -1.48 -0.85
N ILE A 88 -21.40 -2.09 0.22
CA ILE A 88 -20.82 -3.30 0.81
C ILE A 88 -20.89 -4.46 -0.18
N ASP A 89 -22.06 -4.68 -0.79
CA ASP A 89 -22.30 -5.74 -1.78
C ASP A 89 -21.34 -5.60 -2.99
N GLU A 90 -21.10 -4.36 -3.45
CA GLU A 90 -20.17 -4.09 -4.55
C GLU A 90 -18.70 -4.30 -4.15
N LEU A 91 -18.30 -3.99 -2.92
CA LEU A 91 -16.96 -4.30 -2.41
C LEU A 91 -16.73 -5.83 -2.32
N GLU A 92 -17.71 -6.58 -1.84
CA GLU A 92 -17.67 -8.05 -1.78
C GLU A 92 -17.58 -8.67 -3.18
N ASN A 93 -18.39 -8.18 -4.13
CA ASN A 93 -18.36 -8.62 -5.52
C ASN A 93 -17.00 -8.33 -6.17
N ALA A 94 -16.42 -7.13 -5.92
CA ALA A 94 -15.10 -6.78 -6.40
C ALA A 94 -14.02 -7.70 -5.81
N ALA A 95 -14.04 -7.95 -4.49
CA ALA A 95 -13.12 -8.86 -3.82
C ALA A 95 -13.17 -10.28 -4.40
N TYR A 96 -14.38 -10.78 -4.63
CA TYR A 96 -14.61 -12.10 -5.24
C TYR A 96 -14.00 -12.18 -6.65
N ASN A 97 -14.22 -11.16 -7.49
CA ASN A 97 -13.69 -11.14 -8.86
C ASN A 97 -12.16 -11.06 -8.87
N ILE A 98 -11.56 -10.23 -8.00
CA ILE A 98 -10.11 -10.12 -7.84
C ILE A 98 -9.53 -11.47 -7.40
N SER A 99 -10.12 -12.12 -6.39
CA SER A 99 -9.67 -13.43 -5.92
C SER A 99 -9.73 -14.49 -7.02
N ARG A 100 -10.82 -14.53 -7.80
CA ARG A 100 -10.94 -15.46 -8.93
C ARG A 100 -9.84 -15.27 -9.95
N PHE A 101 -9.54 -14.03 -10.30
CA PHE A 101 -8.49 -13.72 -11.27
C PHE A 101 -7.11 -14.16 -10.76
N HIS A 102 -6.76 -13.81 -9.53
CA HIS A 102 -5.45 -14.14 -8.95
C HIS A 102 -5.25 -15.64 -8.72
N ARG A 103 -6.32 -16.40 -8.41
CA ARG A 103 -6.23 -17.87 -8.33
C ARG A 103 -5.74 -18.52 -9.62
N MET A 104 -6.08 -17.95 -10.79
CA MET A 104 -5.61 -18.44 -12.09
C MET A 104 -4.13 -18.15 -12.35
N GLN A 105 -3.52 -17.23 -11.58
CA GLN A 105 -2.11 -16.87 -11.70
C GLN A 105 -1.19 -17.66 -10.76
N LEU A 106 -1.78 -18.43 -9.82
CA LEU A 106 -0.98 -19.21 -8.87
C LEU A 106 -0.16 -20.26 -9.60
N PRO A 107 1.16 -20.34 -9.34
CA PRO A 107 1.95 -21.47 -9.80
C PRO A 107 1.53 -22.74 -9.05
N PRO A 108 1.81 -23.92 -9.58
CA PRO A 108 1.67 -25.16 -8.82
C PRO A 108 2.59 -25.12 -7.59
N ASP A 109 2.15 -25.69 -6.47
CA ASP A 109 2.94 -25.73 -5.23
C ASP A 109 4.30 -26.34 -5.44
N MET A 110 4.37 -27.37 -6.28
CA MET A 110 5.61 -28.03 -6.67
C MET A 110 5.44 -28.73 -8.02
N TRP A 111 6.47 -28.65 -8.84
CA TRP A 111 6.60 -29.52 -10.00
C TRP A 111 8.03 -30.03 -10.12
N THR A 112 8.20 -31.23 -10.65
CA THR A 112 9.50 -31.89 -10.84
C THR A 112 9.59 -32.49 -12.23
N THR A 113 10.81 -32.64 -12.75
CA THR A 113 11.10 -33.34 -13.99
C THR A 113 12.42 -34.08 -13.88
N GLU A 114 12.51 -35.29 -14.41
CA GLU A 114 13.77 -36.00 -14.56
C GLU A 114 14.48 -35.51 -15.81
N VAL A 115 15.64 -34.90 -15.66
CA VAL A 115 16.43 -34.31 -16.77
C VAL A 115 17.45 -35.28 -17.35
N GLU A 116 17.95 -36.22 -16.51
CA GLU A 116 18.78 -37.35 -16.88
C GLU A 116 18.44 -38.53 -15.95
N PRO A 117 18.72 -39.78 -16.32
CA PRO A 117 18.44 -40.91 -15.45
C PRO A 117 19.00 -40.76 -14.05
N GLY A 118 18.13 -40.70 -13.05
CA GLY A 118 18.47 -40.48 -11.64
C GLY A 118 18.68 -39.03 -11.22
N ILE A 119 18.53 -38.02 -12.10
CA ILE A 119 18.64 -36.59 -11.77
C ILE A 119 17.28 -35.93 -11.93
N THR A 120 16.63 -35.60 -10.81
CA THR A 120 15.36 -34.90 -10.78
C THR A 120 15.54 -33.46 -10.34
N LEU A 121 15.02 -32.51 -11.13
CA LEU A 121 14.94 -31.09 -10.81
C LEU A 121 13.50 -30.68 -10.58
N GLY A 122 13.29 -29.59 -9.84
CA GLY A 122 11.96 -29.06 -9.61
C GLY A 122 11.95 -27.65 -9.03
N ILE A 123 10.78 -27.06 -9.02
CA ILE A 123 10.52 -25.77 -8.36
C ILE A 123 9.42 -25.98 -7.32
N LYS A 124 9.66 -25.51 -6.11
CA LYS A 124 8.66 -25.40 -5.05
C LYS A 124 8.32 -23.92 -4.84
N SER A 125 7.03 -23.59 -4.94
CA SER A 125 6.50 -22.27 -4.62
C SER A 125 6.05 -22.25 -3.16
N THR A 126 6.47 -21.23 -2.40
CA THR A 126 6.10 -21.08 -1.00
C THR A 126 5.64 -19.63 -0.80
N PRO A 127 4.45 -19.37 -0.23
CA PRO A 127 4.02 -18.02 0.07
C PRO A 127 4.92 -17.37 1.13
N LEU A 128 4.89 -16.03 1.18
CA LEU A 128 5.47 -15.27 2.27
C LEU A 128 4.59 -15.43 3.52
N ASN A 129 5.20 -15.32 4.72
CA ASN A 129 4.46 -15.45 5.96
C ASN A 129 3.72 -14.16 6.30
N ARG A 130 4.38 -12.98 6.16
CA ARG A 130 3.81 -11.69 6.55
C ARG A 130 4.10 -10.62 5.50
N VAL A 131 3.05 -9.95 5.01
CA VAL A 131 3.11 -8.89 3.98
C VAL A 131 2.42 -7.63 4.47
N GLY A 132 3.03 -6.47 4.21
CA GLY A 132 2.47 -5.15 4.50
C GLY A 132 1.89 -4.51 3.25
N CYS A 133 0.62 -4.13 3.31
CA CYS A 133 -0.07 -3.39 2.27
C CYS A 133 -0.14 -1.91 2.63
N TYR A 134 0.41 -1.04 1.79
CA TYR A 134 0.23 0.41 1.95
C TYR A 134 -0.95 0.87 1.13
N ILE A 135 -1.93 1.50 1.78
CA ILE A 135 -3.10 2.06 1.11
C ILE A 135 -3.02 3.59 1.20
N PRO A 136 -2.99 4.30 0.07
CA PRO A 136 -2.98 5.75 0.09
C PRO A 136 -4.30 6.29 0.66
N GLY A 137 -4.24 7.49 1.22
CA GLY A 137 -5.39 8.21 1.77
C GLY A 137 -5.26 9.70 1.50
N GLY A 138 -6.10 10.51 2.13
CA GLY A 138 -6.12 11.96 2.01
C GLY A 138 -7.37 12.46 1.30
N LEU A 139 -7.25 13.08 0.10
CA LEU A 139 -8.38 13.71 -0.59
C LEU A 139 -9.43 12.75 -1.11
N ALA A 140 -9.09 11.49 -1.35
CA ALA A 140 -10.01 10.46 -1.84
C ALA A 140 -9.88 9.17 -1.03
N ALA A 141 -10.96 8.38 -1.00
CA ALA A 141 -10.93 7.01 -0.51
C ALA A 141 -10.45 6.06 -1.63
N TYR A 142 -9.61 5.10 -1.28
CA TYR A 142 -9.08 4.11 -2.22
C TYR A 142 -9.40 2.67 -1.79
N PRO A 143 -10.69 2.29 -1.67
CA PRO A 143 -11.08 0.91 -1.31
C PRO A 143 -10.59 -0.09 -2.37
N SER A 144 -10.50 0.32 -3.63
CA SER A 144 -9.94 -0.51 -4.70
C SER A 144 -8.48 -0.90 -4.45
N SER A 145 -7.65 0.03 -3.93
CA SER A 145 -6.26 -0.30 -3.58
C SER A 145 -6.18 -1.31 -2.44
N ALA A 146 -7.09 -1.20 -1.45
CA ALA A 146 -7.20 -2.17 -0.37
C ALA A 146 -7.52 -3.57 -0.92
N LEU A 147 -8.57 -3.69 -1.75
CA LEU A 147 -8.96 -4.97 -2.35
C LEU A 147 -7.85 -5.54 -3.25
N MET A 148 -7.26 -4.72 -4.14
CA MET A 148 -6.27 -5.19 -5.11
C MET A 148 -4.96 -5.66 -4.48
N THR A 149 -4.59 -5.13 -3.31
CA THR A 149 -3.37 -5.55 -2.60
C THR A 149 -3.63 -6.70 -1.64
N VAL A 150 -4.61 -6.55 -0.75
CA VAL A 150 -4.88 -7.53 0.32
C VAL A 150 -5.45 -8.84 -0.26
N VAL A 151 -6.44 -8.77 -1.17
CA VAL A 151 -7.02 -9.98 -1.78
C VAL A 151 -5.97 -10.75 -2.58
N ALA A 152 -5.07 -10.05 -3.29
CA ALA A 152 -3.97 -10.69 -4.00
C ALA A 152 -3.01 -11.42 -3.05
N ALA A 153 -2.60 -10.77 -1.95
CA ALA A 153 -1.73 -11.36 -0.93
C ALA A 153 -2.39 -12.58 -0.27
N LYS A 154 -3.66 -12.47 0.16
CA LYS A 154 -4.41 -13.60 0.74
C LYS A 154 -4.61 -14.74 -0.26
N THR A 155 -4.90 -14.43 -1.53
CA THR A 155 -5.02 -15.44 -2.59
C THR A 155 -3.69 -16.15 -2.85
N ALA A 156 -2.57 -15.46 -2.71
CA ALA A 156 -1.23 -16.06 -2.81
C ALA A 156 -0.87 -16.97 -1.62
N GLY A 157 -1.72 -17.04 -0.59
CA GLY A 157 -1.52 -17.90 0.58
C GLY A 157 -0.66 -17.25 1.67
N VAL A 158 -0.56 -15.91 1.70
CA VAL A 158 0.13 -15.20 2.78
C VAL A 158 -0.64 -15.39 4.09
N ASP A 159 0.04 -15.88 5.13
CA ASP A 159 -0.58 -16.17 6.42
C ASP A 159 -1.11 -14.88 7.07
N GLU A 160 -0.29 -13.84 7.11
CA GLU A 160 -0.57 -12.57 7.76
C GLU A 160 -0.42 -11.39 6.80
N VAL A 161 -1.52 -10.67 6.59
CA VAL A 161 -1.54 -9.45 5.76
C VAL A 161 -1.92 -8.27 6.64
N ILE A 162 -0.98 -7.35 6.83
CA ILE A 162 -1.22 -6.11 7.56
C ILE A 162 -1.38 -4.93 6.61
N CYS A 163 -2.05 -3.89 7.06
CA CYS A 163 -2.25 -2.69 6.27
C CYS A 163 -1.86 -1.42 7.05
N CYS A 164 -1.18 -0.49 6.39
CA CYS A 164 -0.99 0.87 6.86
C CYS A 164 -1.70 1.86 5.93
N THR A 165 -2.46 2.79 6.52
CA THR A 165 -3.19 3.84 5.76
C THR A 165 -3.23 5.14 6.57
N PRO A 166 -3.18 6.33 5.93
CA PRO A 166 -3.21 7.61 6.63
C PRO A 166 -4.51 7.87 7.42
N ALA A 167 -4.42 8.70 8.45
CA ALA A 167 -5.55 9.18 9.23
C ALA A 167 -6.23 10.41 8.57
N PRO A 168 -7.56 10.59 8.72
CA PRO A 168 -8.54 9.61 9.19
C PRO A 168 -8.88 8.58 8.11
N VAL A 169 -9.06 7.33 8.51
CA VAL A 169 -9.40 6.27 7.55
C VAL A 169 -10.87 6.39 7.14
N GLN A 170 -11.10 6.35 5.84
CA GLN A 170 -12.47 6.42 5.30
C GLN A 170 -13.23 5.10 5.53
N PRO A 171 -14.53 5.14 5.87
CA PRO A 171 -15.32 3.94 6.15
C PRO A 171 -15.25 2.87 5.06
N ALA A 172 -15.34 3.27 3.78
CA ALA A 172 -15.25 2.34 2.66
C ALA A 172 -13.88 1.63 2.55
N VAL A 173 -12.79 2.26 3.03
CA VAL A 173 -11.45 1.64 3.07
C VAL A 173 -11.39 0.61 4.19
N LEU A 174 -11.93 0.91 5.38
CA LEU A 174 -11.98 -0.05 6.49
C LEU A 174 -12.82 -1.28 6.13
N ALA A 175 -14.00 -1.08 5.55
CA ALA A 175 -14.85 -2.18 5.08
C ALA A 175 -14.14 -3.02 4.00
N ALA A 176 -13.48 -2.38 3.03
CA ALA A 176 -12.74 -3.07 1.98
C ALA A 176 -11.57 -3.91 2.54
N LEU A 177 -10.86 -3.40 3.55
CA LEU A 177 -9.77 -4.13 4.22
C LEU A 177 -10.30 -5.34 4.99
N ASP A 178 -11.41 -5.20 5.71
CA ASP A 178 -12.06 -6.28 6.44
C ASP A 178 -12.59 -7.35 5.47
N ILE A 179 -13.32 -6.96 4.42
CA ILE A 179 -13.82 -7.85 3.35
C ILE A 179 -12.67 -8.60 2.66
N ALA A 180 -11.54 -7.93 2.43
CA ALA A 180 -10.36 -8.54 1.83
C ALA A 180 -9.64 -9.54 2.74
N GLY A 181 -9.96 -9.55 4.04
CA GLY A 181 -9.35 -10.43 5.05
C GLY A 181 -8.02 -9.90 5.57
N CYS A 182 -7.87 -8.59 5.71
CA CYS A 182 -6.70 -7.97 6.35
C CYS A 182 -6.68 -8.34 7.84
N ASP A 183 -5.54 -8.84 8.34
CA ASP A 183 -5.43 -9.31 9.72
C ASP A 183 -5.25 -8.16 10.72
N GLU A 184 -4.48 -7.14 10.33
CA GLU A 184 -4.20 -5.98 11.17
C GLU A 184 -4.23 -4.70 10.32
N ILE A 185 -4.89 -3.67 10.82
CA ILE A 185 -5.00 -2.37 10.17
C ILE A 185 -4.39 -1.31 11.09
N TYR A 186 -3.47 -0.51 10.55
CA TYR A 186 -2.79 0.56 11.27
C TYR A 186 -3.04 1.92 10.63
N THR A 187 -3.40 2.88 11.47
CA THR A 187 -3.66 4.26 11.04
C THR A 187 -2.34 5.05 10.99
N VAL A 188 -1.50 4.70 10.03
CA VAL A 188 -0.20 5.32 9.79
C VAL A 188 -0.01 5.52 8.30
N GLY A 189 0.24 6.75 7.86
CA GLY A 189 0.46 7.10 6.45
C GLY A 189 1.92 7.43 6.13
N GLY A 190 2.19 7.74 4.87
CA GLY A 190 3.47 8.29 4.42
C GLY A 190 4.68 7.36 4.53
N SER A 191 5.86 7.95 4.46
CA SER A 191 7.14 7.22 4.56
C SER A 191 7.37 6.55 5.91
N GLN A 192 6.78 7.10 6.99
CA GLN A 192 6.87 6.48 8.32
C GLN A 192 6.13 5.14 8.40
N ALA A 193 5.05 4.95 7.62
CA ALA A 193 4.37 3.65 7.52
C ALA A 193 5.28 2.60 6.86
N ILE A 194 5.97 2.98 5.78
CA ILE A 194 6.93 2.11 5.10
C ILE A 194 8.09 1.75 6.04
N ALA A 195 8.61 2.75 6.78
CA ALA A 195 9.68 2.53 7.76
C ALA A 195 9.23 1.56 8.88
N ALA A 196 8.02 1.73 9.41
CA ALA A 196 7.47 0.87 10.45
C ALA A 196 7.31 -0.58 9.96
N MET A 197 6.73 -0.80 8.78
CA MET A 197 6.58 -2.14 8.21
C MET A 197 7.91 -2.80 7.88
N ALA A 198 8.92 -2.01 7.43
CA ALA A 198 10.22 -2.54 7.05
C ALA A 198 11.13 -2.86 8.24
N LEU A 199 11.09 -2.06 9.28
CA LEU A 199 12.02 -2.16 10.43
C LEU A 199 11.40 -2.80 11.66
N GLY A 200 10.07 -2.72 11.79
CA GLY A 200 9.32 -3.06 12.98
C GLY A 200 9.29 -1.92 14.00
N THR A 201 8.25 -1.89 14.82
CA THR A 201 8.09 -1.03 16.00
C THR A 201 7.47 -1.84 17.13
N GLU A 202 7.08 -1.19 18.24
CA GLU A 202 6.44 -1.89 19.36
C GLU A 202 5.08 -2.47 18.98
N SER A 203 4.31 -1.77 18.11
CA SER A 203 2.97 -2.21 17.68
C SER A 203 2.96 -2.88 16.30
N ILE A 204 3.90 -2.57 15.43
CA ILE A 204 3.93 -3.07 14.05
C ILE A 204 5.11 -4.01 13.89
N GLU A 205 4.83 -5.30 13.80
CA GLU A 205 5.85 -6.30 13.53
C GLU A 205 6.37 -6.19 12.09
N LYS A 206 7.69 -6.38 11.91
CA LYS A 206 8.36 -6.34 10.61
C LYS A 206 7.72 -7.32 9.61
N VAL A 207 7.54 -6.87 8.37
CA VAL A 207 7.03 -7.68 7.25
C VAL A 207 8.15 -8.15 6.33
N GLN A 208 7.87 -9.17 5.53
CA GLN A 208 8.82 -9.69 4.54
C GLN A 208 8.75 -8.92 3.21
N MET A 209 7.59 -8.35 2.88
CA MET A 209 7.38 -7.58 1.66
C MET A 209 6.40 -6.44 1.91
N ILE A 210 6.63 -5.30 1.27
CA ILE A 210 5.71 -4.15 1.26
C ILE A 210 5.20 -3.95 -0.16
N VAL A 211 3.87 -3.88 -0.29
CA VAL A 211 3.18 -3.66 -1.56
C VAL A 211 2.23 -2.47 -1.47
N GLY A 212 1.86 -1.93 -2.61
CA GLY A 212 0.86 -0.87 -2.73
C GLY A 212 1.42 0.46 -3.25
N PRO A 213 0.56 1.27 -3.88
CA PRO A 213 0.94 2.56 -4.47
C PRO A 213 1.08 3.64 -3.39
N GLY A 214 1.88 4.65 -3.66
CA GLY A 214 2.04 5.79 -2.77
C GLY A 214 2.55 7.03 -3.49
N ASN A 215 2.68 8.14 -2.78
CA ASN A 215 3.29 9.35 -3.28
C ASN A 215 4.83 9.23 -3.32
N MET A 216 5.51 10.28 -3.82
CA MET A 216 6.97 10.32 -3.93
C MET A 216 7.72 9.99 -2.62
N PHE A 217 7.17 10.35 -1.44
CA PHE A 217 7.79 10.04 -0.15
C PHE A 217 7.68 8.55 0.20
N VAL A 218 6.54 7.93 -0.11
CA VAL A 218 6.31 6.49 0.05
C VAL A 218 7.22 5.71 -0.89
N THR A 219 7.29 6.13 -2.14
CA THR A 219 8.16 5.53 -3.15
C THR A 219 9.63 5.60 -2.76
N GLU A 220 10.11 6.77 -2.32
CA GLU A 220 11.49 6.94 -1.86
C GLU A 220 11.79 6.08 -0.63
N ALA A 221 10.87 5.99 0.32
CA ALA A 221 11.03 5.12 1.49
C ALA A 221 11.16 3.63 1.10
N LYS A 222 10.38 3.15 0.14
CA LYS A 222 10.51 1.80 -0.41
C LYS A 222 11.89 1.58 -1.03
N ILE A 223 12.36 2.53 -1.85
CA ILE A 223 13.69 2.47 -2.49
C ILE A 223 14.81 2.43 -1.45
N LEU A 224 14.77 3.28 -0.45
CA LEU A 224 15.78 3.33 0.60
C LEU A 224 15.82 2.06 1.46
N LEU A 225 14.65 1.45 1.69
CA LEU A 225 14.50 0.27 2.56
C LEU A 225 14.48 -1.07 1.79
N GLN A 226 14.66 -1.08 0.48
CA GLN A 226 14.64 -2.32 -0.33
C GLN A 226 15.73 -3.35 0.03
N LYS A 227 16.73 -2.97 0.83
CA LYS A 227 17.72 -3.90 1.38
C LYS A 227 17.25 -4.59 2.66
N GLU A 228 16.28 -4.01 3.34
CA GLU A 228 15.71 -4.49 4.61
C GLU A 228 14.44 -5.32 4.41
N VAL A 229 13.67 -5.00 3.35
CA VAL A 229 12.38 -5.60 3.06
C VAL A 229 12.17 -5.71 1.55
N LEU A 230 11.50 -6.76 1.08
CA LEU A 230 11.11 -6.84 -0.32
C LEU A 230 10.06 -5.76 -0.65
N ILE A 231 10.11 -5.25 -1.86
CA ILE A 231 9.10 -4.31 -2.36
C ILE A 231 8.53 -4.82 -3.69
N ASP A 232 7.31 -4.39 -4.04
CA ASP A 232 6.71 -4.66 -5.35
C ASP A 232 7.51 -3.91 -6.45
N PHE A 233 7.22 -2.63 -6.65
CA PHE A 233 7.99 -1.74 -7.53
C PHE A 233 7.80 -0.29 -7.05
N PRO A 234 8.72 0.62 -7.42
CA PRO A 234 8.54 2.03 -7.15
C PRO A 234 7.34 2.56 -7.94
N ALA A 235 6.19 2.71 -7.29
CA ALA A 235 4.96 3.21 -7.87
C ALA A 235 4.62 4.58 -7.28
N GLY A 236 4.70 5.61 -8.10
CA GLY A 236 4.41 6.99 -7.74
C GLY A 236 4.66 7.96 -8.86
#